data_d44479105a327078a35953442f1dabd7
#
_entry.id   d44479105a327078a35953442f1dabd7
#
_cell.length_a   1.000
_cell.length_b   1.000
_cell.length_c   1.000
_cell.angle_alpha   90.00
_cell.angle_beta   90.00
_cell.angle_gamma   90.00
#
_symmetry.space_group_name_H-M   'P 1'
#
loop_
_entity.id
_entity.type
_entity.pdbx_description
1 polymer ?
#
loop_
_entity_poly.entity_id
_entity_poly.type
_entity_poly.pdbx_seq_one_letter_code
_entity_poly.pdbx_strand_id
1 'polypeptide(L)'
;MALVDDGDNKSLIGVIRRLPEGLVNRIAAGEVIERPASAIKELVENSIDAGASRIDIVMREGGRTLMTVTDNGCGMSREELSLSIERHATSKLPDDNLTQINTLGFRGEALPSIASVSRMEITSRSLDSKDAWKIIIEGGLAAEPLPASIKNGTRAVSYTHLTLPTNREV
;
A
#
# COMPACT_ATOMS: atom_id res chain seq x y z
N MET A 1 -7.27 -30.23 56.16
CA MET A 1 -7.92 -28.94 55.92
C MET A 1 -7.16 -28.27 54.78
N ALA A 2 -7.60 -28.49 53.56
CA ALA A 2 -6.92 -28.05 52.35
C ALA A 2 -7.41 -26.60 52.03
N LEU A 3 -6.47 -25.67 51.92
CA LEU A 3 -6.71 -24.33 51.44
C LEU A 3 -6.89 -24.41 49.92
N VAL A 4 -8.07 -24.06 49.50
CA VAL A 4 -8.39 -23.86 48.07
C VAL A 4 -7.79 -22.53 47.68
N ASP A 5 -6.78 -22.59 46.81
CA ASP A 5 -6.21 -21.42 46.16
C ASP A 5 -7.21 -20.88 45.13
N ASP A 6 -7.82 -19.77 45.47
CA ASP A 6 -8.73 -19.05 44.61
C ASP A 6 -7.91 -18.30 43.57
N GLY A 7 -7.62 -19.01 42.45
CA GLY A 7 -6.88 -18.48 41.32
C GLY A 7 -7.51 -17.19 40.78
N ASP A 8 -6.75 -16.15 40.85
CA ASP A 8 -6.95 -14.82 40.30
C ASP A 8 -7.51 -14.85 38.86
N ASN A 9 -8.82 -14.86 38.72
CA ASN A 9 -9.49 -14.50 37.49
C ASN A 9 -9.46 -12.98 37.37
N LYS A 10 -8.28 -12.40 37.22
CA LYS A 10 -8.14 -11.04 36.73
C LYS A 10 -8.68 -11.02 35.30
N SER A 11 -9.94 -10.61 35.17
CA SER A 11 -10.50 -10.23 33.89
C SER A 11 -9.51 -9.36 33.14
N LEU A 12 -9.08 -9.83 31.99
CA LEU A 12 -8.23 -9.07 31.05
C LEU A 12 -9.08 -7.92 30.50
N ILE A 13 -9.37 -6.93 31.33
CA ILE A 13 -9.84 -5.64 30.86
C ILE A 13 -8.62 -5.04 30.15
N GLY A 14 -8.62 -5.13 28.83
CA GLY A 14 -7.51 -4.67 28.02
C GLY A 14 -7.22 -3.19 28.29
N VAL A 15 -6.02 -2.89 28.76
CA VAL A 15 -5.56 -1.51 28.90
C VAL A 15 -5.50 -0.88 27.51
N ILE A 16 -6.18 0.23 27.31
CA ILE A 16 -6.11 1.00 26.06
C ILE A 16 -4.67 1.47 25.88
N ARG A 17 -4.06 1.07 24.77
CA ARG A 17 -2.67 1.43 24.41
C ARG A 17 -2.58 1.87 22.97
N ARG A 18 -1.60 2.72 22.67
CA ARG A 18 -1.27 3.04 21.28
C ARG A 18 -0.62 1.83 20.65
N LEU A 19 -1.13 1.44 19.47
CA LEU A 19 -0.52 0.38 18.68
C LEU A 19 0.71 0.93 17.93
N PRO A 20 1.78 0.14 17.80
CA PRO A 20 2.88 0.47 16.90
C PRO A 20 2.36 0.65 15.46
N GLU A 21 2.90 1.62 14.73
CA GLU A 21 2.48 1.91 13.36
C GLU A 21 2.51 0.70 12.43
N GLY A 22 3.54 -0.14 12.54
CA GLY A 22 3.64 -1.38 11.77
C GLY A 22 2.51 -2.37 12.05
N LEU A 23 1.97 -2.39 13.28
CA LEU A 23 0.81 -3.22 13.61
C LEU A 23 -0.48 -2.62 13.06
N VAL A 24 -0.65 -1.30 13.17
CA VAL A 24 -1.79 -0.58 12.57
C VAL A 24 -1.82 -0.80 11.07
N ASN A 25 -0.66 -0.74 10.40
CA ASN A 25 -0.54 -1.00 8.97
C ASN A 25 -0.96 -2.41 8.60
N ARG A 26 -0.52 -3.42 9.37
CA ARG A 26 -0.90 -4.83 9.14
C ARG A 26 -2.38 -5.07 9.39
N ILE A 27 -2.99 -4.43 10.37
CA ILE A 27 -4.44 -4.52 10.62
C ILE A 27 -5.21 -3.87 9.46
N ALA A 28 -4.81 -2.67 9.03
CA ALA A 28 -5.41 -1.99 7.88
C ALA A 28 -5.20 -2.76 6.57
N ALA A 29 -4.06 -3.43 6.43
CA ALA A 29 -3.73 -4.25 5.28
C ALA A 29 -4.35 -5.66 5.31
N GLY A 30 -4.93 -6.09 6.43
CA GLY A 30 -5.61 -7.39 6.55
C GLY A 30 -6.67 -7.57 5.46
N GLU A 31 -7.43 -6.54 5.15
CA GLU A 31 -8.42 -6.55 4.06
C GLU A 31 -7.77 -6.77 2.68
N VAL A 32 -6.58 -6.22 2.45
CA VAL A 32 -5.83 -6.39 1.20
C VAL A 32 -5.34 -7.83 1.03
N ILE A 33 -4.88 -8.47 2.12
CA ILE A 33 -4.42 -9.86 2.12
C ILE A 33 -5.59 -10.81 1.87
N GLU A 34 -6.70 -10.60 2.57
CA GLU A 34 -7.88 -11.47 2.48
C GLU A 34 -8.64 -11.26 1.17
N ARG A 35 -8.56 -10.06 0.60
CA ARG A 35 -9.27 -9.66 -0.62
C ARG A 35 -8.37 -8.94 -1.60
N PRO A 36 -7.58 -9.65 -2.42
CA PRO A 36 -6.75 -9.03 -3.45
C PRO A 36 -7.53 -8.12 -4.41
N ALA A 37 -8.82 -8.40 -4.62
CA ALA A 37 -9.71 -7.53 -5.39
C ALA A 37 -9.81 -6.11 -4.82
N SER A 38 -9.74 -5.93 -3.49
CA SER A 38 -9.75 -4.61 -2.87
C SER A 38 -8.48 -3.83 -3.22
N ALA A 39 -7.32 -4.48 -3.24
CA ALA A 39 -6.06 -3.86 -3.65
C ALA A 39 -6.10 -3.44 -5.13
N ILE A 40 -6.58 -4.32 -6.01
CA ILE A 40 -6.75 -4.02 -7.44
C ILE A 40 -7.71 -2.83 -7.62
N LYS A 41 -8.83 -2.84 -6.92
CA LYS A 41 -9.80 -1.74 -6.97
C LYS A 41 -9.13 -0.39 -6.65
N GLU A 42 -8.39 -0.31 -5.55
CA GLU A 42 -7.68 0.91 -5.14
C GLU A 42 -6.65 1.36 -6.19
N LEU A 43 -5.86 0.42 -6.74
CA LEU A 43 -4.87 0.74 -7.77
C LEU A 43 -5.54 1.23 -9.06
N VAL A 44 -6.66 0.63 -9.45
CA VAL A 44 -7.44 1.05 -10.63
C VAL A 44 -8.06 2.44 -10.40
N GLU A 45 -8.63 2.71 -9.23
CA GLU A 45 -9.15 4.03 -8.88
C GLU A 45 -8.05 5.10 -8.95
N ASN A 46 -6.84 4.79 -8.48
CA ASN A 46 -5.69 5.68 -8.62
C ASN A 46 -5.34 5.95 -10.10
N SER A 47 -5.40 4.94 -10.94
CA SER A 47 -5.15 5.08 -12.38
C SER A 47 -6.21 5.94 -13.07
N ILE A 48 -7.49 5.77 -12.70
CA ILE A 48 -8.60 6.60 -13.21
C ILE A 48 -8.41 8.06 -12.77
N ASP A 49 -8.10 8.29 -11.50
CA ASP A 49 -7.83 9.62 -10.95
C ASP A 49 -6.63 10.29 -11.60
N ALA A 50 -5.64 9.51 -12.06
CA ALA A 50 -4.51 10.00 -12.86
C ALA A 50 -4.87 10.32 -14.33
N GLY A 51 -6.13 10.20 -14.70
CA GLY A 51 -6.61 10.48 -16.06
C GLY A 51 -6.21 9.41 -17.08
N ALA A 52 -5.98 8.18 -16.65
CA ALA A 52 -5.63 7.09 -17.56
C ALA A 52 -6.77 6.79 -18.55
N SER A 53 -6.42 6.64 -19.82
CA SER A 53 -7.32 6.15 -20.87
C SER A 53 -7.15 4.64 -21.11
N ARG A 54 -6.08 4.05 -20.56
CA ARG A 54 -5.80 2.64 -20.64
C ARG A 54 -5.22 2.13 -19.33
N ILE A 55 -5.77 1.03 -18.83
CA ILE A 55 -5.33 0.34 -17.63
C ILE A 55 -5.20 -1.15 -17.96
N ASP A 56 -3.99 -1.68 -17.82
CA ASP A 56 -3.69 -3.09 -18.00
C ASP A 56 -3.52 -3.75 -16.64
N ILE A 57 -4.23 -4.84 -16.38
CA ILE A 57 -4.22 -5.57 -15.12
C ILE A 57 -3.72 -7.00 -15.37
N VAL A 58 -2.72 -7.41 -14.61
CA VAL A 58 -2.23 -8.79 -14.59
C VAL A 58 -2.30 -9.33 -13.19
N MET A 59 -2.91 -10.51 -13.03
CA MET A 59 -2.97 -11.21 -11.74
C MET A 59 -2.52 -12.66 -11.93
N ARG A 60 -1.84 -13.19 -10.93
CA ARG A 60 -1.52 -14.62 -10.81
C ARG A 60 -2.16 -15.17 -9.55
N GLU A 61 -2.74 -16.38 -9.65
CA GLU A 61 -3.42 -17.05 -8.56
C GLU A 61 -4.47 -16.17 -7.85
N GLY A 62 -5.29 -15.46 -8.67
CA GLY A 62 -6.30 -14.56 -8.13
C GLY A 62 -5.73 -13.36 -7.35
N GLY A 63 -4.49 -12.95 -7.65
CA GLY A 63 -3.79 -11.85 -6.97
C GLY A 63 -3.03 -12.27 -5.71
N ARG A 64 -2.97 -13.58 -5.41
CA ARG A 64 -2.27 -14.08 -4.23
C ARG A 64 -0.75 -14.08 -4.37
N THR A 65 -0.22 -14.25 -5.59
CA THR A 65 1.22 -14.26 -5.86
C THR A 65 1.69 -13.00 -6.54
N LEU A 66 0.91 -12.46 -7.46
CA LEU A 66 1.28 -11.28 -8.23
C LEU A 66 0.03 -10.48 -8.58
N MET A 67 0.14 -9.18 -8.38
CA MET A 67 -0.77 -8.19 -8.93
C MET A 67 0.05 -7.12 -9.65
N THR A 68 -0.35 -6.77 -10.87
CA THR A 68 0.24 -5.67 -11.62
C THR A 68 -0.87 -4.80 -12.19
N VAL A 69 -0.78 -3.51 -11.97
CA VAL A 69 -1.63 -2.50 -12.60
C VAL A 69 -0.72 -1.53 -13.33
N THR A 70 -0.93 -1.38 -14.63
CA THR A 70 -0.18 -0.46 -15.48
C THR A 70 -1.14 0.49 -16.14
N ASP A 71 -0.90 1.78 -16.05
CA ASP A 71 -1.71 2.82 -16.65
C ASP A 71 -0.88 3.76 -17.52
N ASN A 72 -1.57 4.55 -18.32
CA ASN A 72 -1.03 5.62 -19.14
C ASN A 72 -1.47 7.02 -18.66
N GLY A 73 -1.74 7.17 -17.37
CA GLY A 73 -2.12 8.44 -16.76
C GLY A 73 -0.99 9.48 -16.68
N CYS A 74 -1.17 10.52 -15.89
CA CYS A 74 -0.21 11.60 -15.75
C CYS A 74 1.16 11.18 -15.20
N GLY A 75 1.24 10.03 -14.52
CA GLY A 75 2.45 9.57 -13.87
C GLY A 75 2.87 10.44 -12.68
N MET A 76 4.07 10.17 -12.17
CA MET A 76 4.64 10.86 -11.01
C MET A 76 6.10 11.22 -11.27
N SER A 77 6.54 12.37 -10.74
CA SER A 77 7.93 12.75 -10.62
C SER A 77 8.65 11.87 -9.57
N ARG A 78 9.97 12.05 -9.43
CA ARG A 78 10.75 11.35 -8.40
C ARG A 78 10.25 11.66 -6.99
N GLU A 79 9.98 12.93 -6.73
CA GLU A 79 9.51 13.46 -5.45
C GLU A 79 8.10 12.96 -5.13
N GLU A 80 7.18 13.05 -6.09
CA GLU A 80 5.82 12.54 -5.97
C GLU A 80 5.78 11.02 -5.74
N LEU A 81 6.68 10.28 -6.41
CA LEU A 81 6.79 8.84 -6.23
C LEU A 81 7.21 8.49 -4.80
N SER A 82 8.14 9.23 -4.21
CA SER A 82 8.53 9.07 -2.81
C SER A 82 7.39 9.39 -1.85
N LEU A 83 6.67 10.48 -2.10
CA LEU A 83 5.52 10.88 -1.28
C LEU A 83 4.35 9.90 -1.39
N SER A 84 4.15 9.26 -2.55
CA SER A 84 3.01 8.38 -2.81
C SER A 84 2.90 7.17 -1.87
N ILE A 85 4.01 6.79 -1.27
CA ILE A 85 4.10 5.68 -0.32
C ILE A 85 4.07 6.11 1.14
N GLU A 86 4.09 7.42 1.41
CA GLU A 86 3.91 7.95 2.75
C GLU A 86 2.44 7.91 3.15
N ARG A 87 2.19 7.67 4.44
CA ARG A 87 0.81 7.72 4.95
C ARG A 87 0.31 9.15 4.99
N HIS A 88 -0.98 9.30 4.71
CA HIS A 88 -1.65 10.60 4.70
C HIS A 88 -1.14 11.59 3.64
N ALA A 89 -0.28 11.15 2.73
CA ALA A 89 0.12 11.93 1.58
C ALA A 89 -0.89 11.72 0.42
N THR A 90 -1.52 12.76 -0.03
CA THR A 90 -2.46 12.73 -1.15
C THR A 90 -2.41 14.02 -1.94
N SER A 91 -2.46 13.92 -3.26
CA SER A 91 -2.65 15.06 -4.15
C SER A 91 -4.14 15.38 -4.42
N LYS A 92 -5.05 14.62 -3.78
CA LYS A 92 -6.48 14.61 -4.12
C LYS A 92 -7.36 15.48 -3.22
N LEU A 93 -6.76 16.15 -2.23
CA LEU A 93 -7.46 17.09 -1.36
C LEU A 93 -6.95 18.50 -1.63
N PRO A 94 -7.61 19.30 -2.49
CA PRO A 94 -7.31 20.70 -2.59
C PRO A 94 -7.82 21.42 -1.34
N ASP A 95 -6.98 22.23 -0.73
CA ASP A 95 -7.29 23.18 0.34
C ASP A 95 -8.00 22.62 1.60
N ASP A 96 -7.67 21.38 2.02
CA ASP A 96 -8.26 20.72 3.20
C ASP A 96 -9.80 20.65 3.19
N ASN A 97 -10.43 20.83 2.04
CA ASN A 97 -11.88 20.86 1.91
C ASN A 97 -12.45 19.49 1.55
N LEU A 98 -12.92 18.77 2.56
CA LEU A 98 -13.55 17.46 2.41
C LEU A 98 -14.89 17.48 1.64
N THR A 99 -15.46 18.65 1.39
CA THR A 99 -16.75 18.76 0.72
C THR A 99 -16.66 18.81 -0.82
N GLN A 100 -15.46 18.94 -1.37
CA GLN A 100 -15.20 19.00 -2.82
C GLN A 100 -14.30 17.85 -3.29
N ILE A 101 -14.61 16.61 -2.91
CA ILE A 101 -13.87 15.43 -3.35
C ILE A 101 -14.41 15.03 -4.72
N ASN A 102 -13.60 15.25 -5.76
CA ASN A 102 -13.91 14.88 -7.15
C ASN A 102 -13.14 13.63 -7.60
N THR A 103 -12.45 12.94 -6.68
CA THR A 103 -11.63 11.78 -6.95
C THR A 103 -12.22 10.54 -6.30
N LEU A 104 -11.95 9.36 -6.87
CA LEU A 104 -12.43 8.08 -6.34
C LEU A 104 -11.73 7.69 -5.03
N GLY A 105 -10.47 8.08 -4.87
CA GLY A 105 -9.69 7.88 -3.65
C GLY A 105 -9.19 9.21 -3.07
N PHE A 106 -9.11 9.34 -1.76
CA PHE A 106 -8.61 10.56 -1.10
C PHE A 106 -7.84 10.29 0.20
N ARG A 107 -7.81 9.06 0.67
CA ARG A 107 -7.27 8.73 2.01
C ARG A 107 -5.74 8.69 2.06
N GLY A 108 -5.04 8.57 0.91
CA GLY A 108 -3.58 8.50 0.87
C GLY A 108 -2.99 7.27 1.58
N GLU A 109 -3.72 6.16 1.67
CA GLU A 109 -3.32 4.98 2.45
C GLU A 109 -3.27 3.69 1.63
N ALA A 110 -3.77 3.67 0.39
CA ALA A 110 -3.83 2.45 -0.42
C ALA A 110 -2.46 1.86 -0.69
N LEU A 111 -1.54 2.64 -1.23
CA LEU A 111 -0.18 2.19 -1.55
C LEU A 111 0.60 1.79 -0.29
N PRO A 112 0.64 2.59 0.80
CA PRO A 112 1.28 2.19 2.04
C PRO A 112 0.71 0.90 2.63
N SER A 113 -0.60 0.70 2.58
CA SER A 113 -1.25 -0.50 3.10
C SER A 113 -0.86 -1.75 2.31
N ILE A 114 -0.90 -1.70 0.98
CA ILE A 114 -0.48 -2.79 0.11
C ILE A 114 1.01 -3.10 0.33
N ALA A 115 1.86 -2.07 0.36
CA ALA A 115 3.30 -2.20 0.53
C ALA A 115 3.71 -2.79 1.89
N SER A 116 2.90 -2.59 2.94
CA SER A 116 3.20 -3.12 4.28
C SER A 116 3.14 -4.64 4.37
N VAL A 117 2.43 -5.30 3.45
CA VAL A 117 2.17 -6.76 3.45
C VAL A 117 2.68 -7.46 2.21
N SER A 118 3.39 -6.74 1.35
CA SER A 118 3.92 -7.25 0.10
C SER A 118 5.29 -6.66 -0.19
N ARG A 119 6.01 -7.27 -1.14
CA ARG A 119 7.07 -6.56 -1.84
C ARG A 119 6.43 -5.80 -2.98
N MET A 120 6.51 -4.49 -2.96
CA MET A 120 5.91 -3.63 -3.96
C MET A 120 6.98 -2.88 -4.77
N GLU A 121 6.77 -2.82 -6.07
CA GLU A 121 7.58 -2.00 -6.97
C GLU A 121 6.65 -1.04 -7.71
N ILE A 122 6.95 0.25 -7.65
CA ILE A 122 6.22 1.27 -8.39
C ILE A 122 7.20 1.93 -9.35
N THR A 123 6.89 1.90 -10.64
CA THR A 123 7.64 2.59 -11.68
C THR A 123 6.75 3.64 -12.30
N SER A 124 7.21 4.88 -12.38
CA SER A 124 6.41 5.97 -12.91
C SER A 124 7.23 6.94 -13.74
N ARG A 125 6.58 7.57 -14.70
CA ARG A 125 7.11 8.68 -15.48
C ARG A 125 6.01 9.73 -15.65
N SER A 126 6.29 10.95 -15.18
CA SER A 126 5.42 12.08 -15.38
C SER A 126 5.34 12.48 -16.87
N LEU A 127 4.19 13.01 -17.28
CA LEU A 127 4.00 13.53 -18.64
C LEU A 127 5.01 14.63 -19.00
N ASP A 128 5.40 15.43 -18.03
CA ASP A 128 6.30 16.57 -18.21
C ASP A 128 7.79 16.20 -18.12
N SER A 129 8.10 14.92 -17.90
CA SER A 129 9.48 14.43 -17.73
C SER A 129 9.86 13.39 -18.77
N LYS A 130 11.13 13.41 -19.15
CA LYS A 130 11.75 12.35 -19.94
C LYS A 130 12.25 11.21 -19.06
N ASP A 131 12.46 11.48 -17.78
CA ASP A 131 13.03 10.55 -16.83
C ASP A 131 11.93 9.76 -16.13
N ALA A 132 12.15 8.46 -15.99
CA ALA A 132 11.31 7.56 -15.23
C ALA A 132 12.04 7.10 -13.97
N TRP A 133 11.29 6.88 -12.93
CA TRP A 133 11.78 6.49 -11.62
C TRP A 133 11.07 5.25 -11.11
N LYS A 134 11.78 4.47 -10.32
CA LYS A 134 11.27 3.28 -9.67
C LYS A 134 11.59 3.31 -8.18
N ILE A 135 10.61 2.94 -7.37
CA ILE A 135 10.78 2.73 -5.93
C ILE A 135 10.42 1.30 -5.58
N ILE A 136 11.19 0.70 -4.68
CA ILE A 136 10.95 -0.65 -4.16
C ILE A 136 10.63 -0.51 -2.68
N ILE A 137 9.53 -1.14 -2.26
CA ILE A 137 9.07 -1.18 -0.89
C ILE A 137 9.01 -2.64 -0.45
N GLU A 138 9.60 -2.96 0.68
CA GLU A 138 9.60 -4.31 1.24
C GLU A 138 9.34 -4.23 2.74
N GLY A 139 8.29 -4.92 3.20
CA GLY A 139 7.88 -4.87 4.60
C GLY A 139 7.52 -3.48 5.11
N GLY A 140 7.04 -2.60 4.23
CA GLY A 140 6.69 -1.22 4.55
C GLY A 140 7.88 -0.25 4.55
N LEU A 141 9.10 -0.73 4.27
CA LEU A 141 10.29 0.11 4.15
C LEU A 141 10.59 0.40 2.68
N ALA A 142 10.67 1.67 2.34
CA ALA A 142 10.97 2.13 1.00
C ALA A 142 12.47 2.36 0.81
N ALA A 143 13.00 1.92 -0.33
CA ALA A 143 14.32 2.31 -0.79
C ALA A 143 14.28 3.70 -1.47
N GLU A 144 15.44 4.30 -1.69
CA GLU A 144 15.54 5.50 -2.52
C GLU A 144 15.10 5.22 -3.96
N PRO A 145 14.40 6.16 -4.63
CA PRO A 145 14.04 6.01 -6.01
C PRO A 145 15.26 5.86 -6.93
N LEU A 146 15.19 4.89 -7.83
CA LEU A 146 16.21 4.58 -8.81
C LEU A 146 15.74 4.96 -10.22
N PRO A 147 16.64 5.34 -11.14
CA PRO A 147 16.31 5.52 -12.55
C PRO A 147 15.70 4.24 -13.14
N ALA A 148 14.68 4.41 -13.97
CA ALA A 148 13.96 3.31 -14.60
C ALA A 148 13.55 3.67 -16.03
N SER A 149 12.85 2.75 -16.70
CA SER A 149 12.30 2.98 -18.02
C SER A 149 10.87 2.50 -18.09
N ILE A 150 9.98 3.40 -18.44
CA ILE A 150 8.56 3.13 -18.69
C ILE A 150 8.05 4.18 -19.68
N LYS A 151 6.99 3.87 -20.43
CA LYS A 151 6.21 4.89 -21.14
C LYS A 151 5.52 5.80 -20.10
N ASN A 152 4.90 6.89 -20.53
CA ASN A 152 4.16 7.76 -19.62
C ASN A 152 3.13 6.95 -18.81
N GLY A 153 2.98 7.31 -17.56
CA GLY A 153 2.05 6.66 -16.64
C GLY A 153 2.75 5.96 -15.49
N THR A 154 2.04 5.01 -14.89
CA THR A 154 2.51 4.31 -13.69
C THR A 154 2.31 2.80 -13.84
N ARG A 155 3.25 2.04 -13.31
CA ARG A 155 3.15 0.59 -13.14
C ARG A 155 3.41 0.23 -11.69
N ALA A 156 2.40 -0.29 -11.03
CA ALA A 156 2.47 -0.83 -9.68
C ALA A 156 2.49 -2.37 -9.76
N VAL A 157 3.49 -2.98 -9.16
CA VAL A 157 3.64 -4.44 -9.06
C VAL A 157 3.68 -4.82 -7.59
N SER A 158 2.82 -5.73 -7.17
CA SER A 158 2.82 -6.26 -5.82
C SER A 158 3.04 -7.77 -5.86
N TYR A 159 4.08 -8.22 -5.17
CA TYR A 159 4.39 -9.62 -4.93
C TYR A 159 3.94 -9.95 -3.51
N THR A 160 2.80 -10.65 -3.39
CA THR A 160 2.17 -10.94 -2.09
C THR A 160 2.74 -12.18 -1.42
N HIS A 161 3.59 -12.95 -2.10
CA HIS A 161 4.24 -14.13 -1.54
C HIS A 161 5.52 -13.75 -0.79
N LEU A 162 5.39 -12.97 0.28
CA LEU A 162 6.45 -12.86 1.27
C LEU A 162 6.32 -14.08 2.21
N THR A 163 7.24 -15.02 2.07
CA THR A 163 7.57 -15.90 3.17
C THR A 163 8.13 -14.99 4.26
N LEU A 164 7.30 -14.69 5.27
CA LEU A 164 7.81 -14.14 6.51
C LEU A 164 8.95 -15.06 6.97
N PRO A 165 10.13 -14.54 7.32
CA PRO A 165 11.16 -15.36 7.93
C PRO A 165 10.52 -16.00 9.14
N THR A 166 10.29 -17.30 9.07
CA THR A 166 9.95 -18.09 10.23
C THR A 166 11.16 -18.02 11.15
N ASN A 167 11.05 -17.25 12.22
CA ASN A 167 11.95 -17.37 13.35
C ASN A 167 11.81 -18.83 13.83
N ARG A 168 12.66 -19.70 13.31
CA ARG A 168 13.01 -20.92 13.98
C ARG A 168 14.02 -20.52 15.05
N GLU A 169 13.52 -20.17 16.19
CA GLU A 169 14.31 -20.31 17.42
C GLU A 169 14.49 -21.81 17.65
N VAL A 170 15.75 -22.20 17.61
CA VAL A 170 16.23 -23.50 18.09
C VAL A 170 16.56 -23.35 19.56
#